data_bbf769c403617af9bfd6fb15b5147566
#
_entry.id   bbf769c403617af9bfd6fb15b5147566
#
_cell.length_a   1.000
_cell.length_b   1.000
_cell.length_c   1.000
_cell.angle_alpha   90.00
_cell.angle_beta   90.00
_cell.angle_gamma   90.00
#
_symmetry.space_group_name_H-M   'P 1'
#
loop_
_entity.id
_entity.type
_entity.pdbx_description
1 polymer ?
#
loop_
_entity_poly.entity_id
_entity_poly.type
_entity_poly.pdbx_seq_one_letter_code
_entity_poly.pdbx_strand_id
1 'polypeptide(L)'
;VRQRLLKGQELSDTLIEEIKKASSYDVGLQMAMNYLSYQLRSKKEIFTYLKEKEIVPEDRVKIVQRLEELRLLDDAIFSESYVRTAMRTSDKGPRNVAQQLKQKGISEEDIQHGLTFYTLDEQLNVATATAEKAMKRYRTKSFKDALQKTRLHLMQKGFTNEIIDLALESLAFEKDEEQEQQALNKEGERLWRANQRFDFSKKVQKVKQS
;
A
#
# COMPACT_ATOMS: atom_id res chain seq x y z
N VAL A 1 -36.77 11.61 -30.15
CA VAL A 1 -38.15 11.11 -30.29
C VAL A 1 -38.41 10.15 -29.12
N ARG A 2 -39.24 10.53 -28.13
CA ARG A 2 -39.69 9.64 -27.06
C ARG A 2 -40.74 8.71 -27.64
N GLN A 3 -40.36 7.49 -28.03
CA GLN A 3 -41.32 6.44 -28.35
C GLN A 3 -41.94 5.92 -27.04
N ARG A 4 -43.25 5.99 -26.91
CA ARG A 4 -44.02 5.37 -25.82
C ARG A 4 -44.15 3.87 -26.13
N LEU A 5 -43.44 3.05 -25.40
CA LEU A 5 -43.58 1.61 -25.43
C LEU A 5 -44.81 1.20 -24.63
N LEU A 6 -45.66 0.36 -25.22
CA LEU A 6 -46.84 -0.19 -24.57
C LEU A 6 -46.57 -1.63 -24.10
N LYS A 7 -47.12 -2.01 -22.95
CA LYS A 7 -46.99 -3.36 -22.41
C LYS A 7 -47.63 -4.38 -23.36
N GLY A 8 -46.87 -5.37 -23.85
CA GLY A 8 -47.33 -6.40 -24.78
C GLY A 8 -47.05 -6.08 -26.25
N GLN A 9 -46.37 -4.98 -26.56
CA GLN A 9 -45.99 -4.64 -27.94
C GLN A 9 -44.83 -5.50 -28.38
N GLU A 10 -44.95 -6.21 -29.53
CA GLU A 10 -43.84 -6.89 -30.19
C GLU A 10 -42.90 -5.84 -30.82
N LEU A 11 -41.61 -5.95 -30.51
CA LEU A 11 -40.59 -5.04 -31.02
C LEU A 11 -39.74 -5.77 -32.04
N SER A 12 -39.43 -5.12 -33.16
CA SER A 12 -38.47 -5.63 -34.11
C SER A 12 -37.05 -5.59 -33.50
N ASP A 13 -36.16 -6.50 -33.92
CA ASP A 13 -34.76 -6.53 -33.45
C ASP A 13 -34.05 -5.20 -33.69
N THR A 14 -34.32 -4.53 -34.80
CA THR A 14 -33.81 -3.20 -35.13
C THR A 14 -34.26 -2.14 -34.13
N LEU A 15 -35.52 -2.15 -33.72
CA LEU A 15 -36.06 -1.22 -32.74
C LEU A 15 -35.53 -1.48 -31.35
N ILE A 16 -35.29 -2.77 -30.97
CA ILE A 16 -34.63 -3.15 -29.71
C ILE A 16 -33.21 -2.61 -29.67
N GLU A 17 -32.44 -2.70 -30.76
CA GLU A 17 -31.10 -2.15 -30.83
C GLU A 17 -31.10 -0.61 -30.76
N GLU A 18 -32.00 0.06 -31.40
CA GLU A 18 -32.16 1.52 -31.31
C GLU A 18 -32.49 1.97 -29.88
N ILE A 19 -33.39 1.27 -29.19
CA ILE A 19 -33.75 1.56 -27.80
C ILE A 19 -32.54 1.29 -26.88
N LYS A 20 -31.82 0.19 -27.06
CA LYS A 20 -30.60 -0.11 -26.31
C LYS A 20 -29.53 0.97 -26.50
N LYS A 21 -29.32 1.43 -27.74
CA LYS A 21 -28.39 2.53 -28.01
C LYS A 21 -28.87 3.84 -27.41
N ALA A 22 -30.17 4.19 -27.51
CA ALA A 22 -30.73 5.42 -26.96
C ALA A 22 -30.67 5.48 -25.42
N SER A 23 -30.72 4.34 -24.73
CA SER A 23 -30.67 4.24 -23.26
C SER A 23 -29.31 3.93 -22.73
N SER A 24 -28.34 3.59 -23.59
CA SER A 24 -26.99 3.14 -23.21
C SER A 24 -26.27 4.13 -22.29
N TYR A 25 -26.35 5.42 -22.60
CA TYR A 25 -25.69 6.46 -21.78
C TYR A 25 -26.29 6.56 -20.37
N ASP A 26 -27.61 6.66 -20.22
CA ASP A 26 -28.26 6.83 -18.91
C ASP A 26 -28.08 5.60 -18.03
N VAL A 27 -28.23 4.41 -18.62
CA VAL A 27 -27.97 3.12 -17.92
C VAL A 27 -26.52 3.00 -17.51
N GLY A 28 -25.58 3.31 -18.41
CA GLY A 28 -24.17 3.27 -18.15
C GLY A 28 -23.74 4.26 -17.06
N LEU A 29 -24.27 5.48 -17.09
CA LEU A 29 -23.99 6.50 -16.06
C LEU A 29 -24.47 6.02 -14.68
N GLN A 30 -25.70 5.50 -14.59
CA GLN A 30 -26.22 4.97 -13.33
C GLN A 30 -25.39 3.80 -12.80
N MET A 31 -24.98 2.88 -13.70
CA MET A 31 -24.10 1.75 -13.33
C MET A 31 -22.75 2.23 -12.81
N ALA A 32 -22.13 3.22 -13.46
CA ALA A 32 -20.86 3.77 -13.05
C ALA A 32 -20.95 4.50 -11.70
N MET A 33 -22.01 5.29 -11.48
CA MET A 33 -22.25 5.93 -10.19
C MET A 33 -22.43 4.91 -9.06
N ASN A 34 -23.20 3.85 -9.30
CA ASN A 34 -23.35 2.76 -8.34
C ASN A 34 -22.00 2.06 -8.07
N TYR A 35 -21.17 1.86 -9.09
CA TYR A 35 -19.86 1.22 -8.92
C TYR A 35 -18.88 2.10 -8.12
N LEU A 36 -18.95 3.43 -8.29
CA LEU A 36 -18.18 4.41 -7.52
C LEU A 36 -18.65 4.54 -6.06
N SER A 37 -19.92 4.27 -5.76
CA SER A 37 -20.45 4.40 -4.39
C SER A 37 -19.81 3.43 -3.39
N TYR A 38 -19.20 2.33 -3.85
CA TYR A 38 -18.55 1.34 -2.98
C TYR A 38 -17.11 1.70 -2.63
N GLN A 39 -16.37 2.28 -3.58
CA GLN A 39 -14.97 2.71 -3.38
C GLN A 39 -14.50 3.59 -4.53
N LEU A 40 -13.43 4.37 -4.30
CA LEU A 40 -12.75 5.13 -5.34
C LEU A 40 -12.27 4.21 -6.47
N ARG A 41 -12.38 4.69 -7.71
CA ARG A 41 -11.95 3.99 -8.92
C ARG A 41 -11.18 4.94 -9.83
N SER A 42 -10.21 4.40 -10.58
CA SER A 42 -9.56 5.17 -11.63
C SER A 42 -10.46 5.29 -12.87
N LYS A 43 -10.18 6.28 -13.72
CA LYS A 43 -10.86 6.43 -15.04
C LYS A 43 -10.79 5.15 -15.85
N LYS A 44 -9.61 4.49 -15.88
CA LYS A 44 -9.43 3.22 -16.58
C LYS A 44 -10.31 2.10 -16.01
N GLU A 45 -10.46 2.02 -14.68
CA GLU A 45 -11.32 1.01 -14.05
C GLU A 45 -12.79 1.23 -14.41
N ILE A 46 -13.26 2.48 -14.40
CA ILE A 46 -14.63 2.82 -14.85
C ILE A 46 -14.83 2.48 -16.33
N PHE A 47 -13.88 2.87 -17.19
CA PHE A 47 -13.95 2.57 -18.61
C PHE A 47 -14.00 1.06 -18.88
N THR A 48 -13.19 0.29 -18.15
CA THR A 48 -13.16 -1.18 -18.25
C THR A 48 -14.47 -1.78 -17.76
N TYR A 49 -15.00 -1.31 -16.62
CA TYR A 49 -16.28 -1.76 -16.09
C TYR A 49 -17.44 -1.50 -17.08
N LEU A 50 -17.52 -0.29 -17.66
CA LEU A 50 -18.51 0.03 -18.66
C LEU A 50 -18.39 -0.82 -19.93
N LYS A 51 -17.15 -1.17 -20.32
CA LYS A 51 -16.88 -2.10 -21.42
C LYS A 51 -17.43 -3.50 -21.12
N GLU A 52 -17.22 -4.02 -19.93
CA GLU A 52 -17.74 -5.32 -19.46
C GLU A 52 -19.27 -5.34 -19.39
N LYS A 53 -19.90 -4.17 -19.20
CA LYS A 53 -21.36 -3.99 -19.23
C LYS A 53 -21.92 -3.71 -20.63
N GLU A 54 -21.09 -3.89 -21.66
CA GLU A 54 -21.47 -3.75 -23.07
C GLU A 54 -21.97 -2.34 -23.44
N ILE A 55 -21.65 -1.32 -22.65
CA ILE A 55 -21.93 0.08 -22.98
C ILE A 55 -21.17 0.46 -24.26
N VAL A 56 -21.80 1.13 -25.20
CA VAL A 56 -21.17 1.49 -26.47
C VAL A 56 -19.96 2.43 -26.26
N PRO A 57 -18.91 2.34 -27.11
CA PRO A 57 -17.66 3.08 -26.90
C PRO A 57 -17.83 4.60 -26.74
N GLU A 58 -18.69 5.19 -27.55
CA GLU A 58 -18.98 6.65 -27.56
C GLU A 58 -19.59 7.11 -26.23
N ASP A 59 -20.44 6.29 -25.63
CA ASP A 59 -21.09 6.62 -24.36
C ASP A 59 -20.14 6.42 -23.19
N ARG A 60 -19.24 5.43 -23.25
CA ARG A 60 -18.21 5.26 -22.21
C ARG A 60 -17.36 6.53 -22.03
N VAL A 61 -16.95 7.15 -23.13
CA VAL A 61 -16.17 8.40 -23.11
C VAL A 61 -16.99 9.53 -22.47
N LYS A 62 -18.24 9.70 -22.92
CA LYS A 62 -19.13 10.74 -22.38
C LYS A 62 -19.45 10.53 -20.90
N ILE A 63 -19.64 9.28 -20.47
CA ILE A 63 -19.90 8.93 -19.06
C ILE A 63 -18.68 9.27 -18.20
N VAL A 64 -17.48 8.89 -18.63
CA VAL A 64 -16.25 9.22 -17.90
C VAL A 64 -16.10 10.73 -17.77
N GLN A 65 -16.24 11.49 -18.87
CA GLN A 65 -16.20 12.96 -18.84
C GLN A 65 -17.26 13.54 -17.89
N ARG A 66 -18.49 13.01 -17.93
CA ARG A 66 -19.56 13.47 -17.04
C ARG A 66 -19.26 13.23 -15.56
N LEU A 67 -18.65 12.09 -15.23
CA LEU A 67 -18.25 11.78 -13.86
C LEU A 67 -17.12 12.69 -13.38
N GLU A 68 -16.18 13.08 -14.27
CA GLU A 68 -15.15 14.08 -13.98
C GLU A 68 -15.74 15.46 -13.73
N GLU A 69 -16.66 15.94 -14.60
CA GLU A 69 -17.38 17.21 -14.42
C GLU A 69 -18.13 17.26 -13.07
N LEU A 70 -18.70 16.13 -12.66
CA LEU A 70 -19.40 15.98 -11.37
C LEU A 70 -18.44 15.81 -10.19
N ARG A 71 -17.13 15.78 -10.42
CA ARG A 71 -16.08 15.51 -9.41
C ARG A 71 -16.27 14.18 -8.67
N LEU A 72 -16.91 13.22 -9.31
CA LEU A 72 -17.07 11.85 -8.79
C LEU A 72 -15.92 10.94 -9.22
N LEU A 73 -15.13 11.38 -10.20
CA LEU A 73 -14.01 10.67 -10.77
C LEU A 73 -12.83 11.62 -10.92
N ASP A 74 -11.73 11.30 -10.24
CA ASP A 74 -10.51 12.12 -10.21
C ASP A 74 -9.31 11.21 -9.96
N ASP A 75 -8.41 11.08 -10.94
CA ASP A 75 -7.26 10.21 -10.87
C ASP A 75 -6.17 10.74 -9.91
N ALA A 76 -6.09 12.05 -9.66
CA ALA A 76 -5.20 12.62 -8.67
C ALA A 76 -5.64 12.27 -7.24
N ILE A 77 -6.95 12.44 -6.93
CA ILE A 77 -7.53 12.04 -5.64
C ILE A 77 -7.42 10.52 -5.46
N PHE A 78 -7.66 9.76 -6.52
CA PHE A 78 -7.48 8.30 -6.50
C PHE A 78 -6.04 7.92 -6.15
N SER A 79 -5.05 8.55 -6.79
CA SER A 79 -3.62 8.31 -6.56
C SER A 79 -3.22 8.58 -5.11
N GLU A 80 -3.62 9.74 -4.55
CA GLU A 80 -3.38 10.09 -3.15
C GLU A 80 -3.96 9.03 -2.20
N SER A 81 -5.24 8.70 -2.37
CA SER A 81 -5.93 7.73 -1.52
C SER A 81 -5.29 6.34 -1.61
N TYR A 82 -4.86 5.95 -2.81
CA TYR A 82 -4.19 4.67 -3.05
C TYR A 82 -2.83 4.60 -2.33
N VAL A 83 -2.02 5.67 -2.43
CA VAL A 83 -0.72 5.77 -1.74
C VAL A 83 -0.92 5.69 -0.23
N ARG A 84 -1.82 6.50 0.35
CA ARG A 84 -2.13 6.49 1.78
C ARG A 84 -2.60 5.12 2.27
N THR A 85 -3.39 4.41 1.47
CA THR A 85 -3.84 3.05 1.79
C THR A 85 -2.67 2.07 1.72
N ALA A 86 -1.83 2.15 0.68
CA ALA A 86 -0.68 1.27 0.50
C ALA A 86 0.32 1.38 1.66
N MET A 87 0.60 2.59 2.16
CA MET A 87 1.46 2.84 3.32
C MET A 87 0.96 2.13 4.59
N ARG A 88 -0.36 2.11 4.80
CA ARG A 88 -0.97 1.53 6.01
C ARG A 88 -1.17 0.03 5.95
N THR A 89 -1.43 -0.52 4.77
CA THR A 89 -1.92 -1.90 4.60
C THR A 89 -0.95 -2.82 3.86
N SER A 90 0.15 -2.28 3.33
CA SER A 90 1.10 -3.08 2.55
C SER A 90 2.55 -2.84 2.97
N ASP A 91 3.44 -3.70 2.48
CA ASP A 91 4.89 -3.63 2.65
C ASP A 91 5.61 -3.11 1.40
N LYS A 92 4.90 -2.33 0.56
CA LYS A 92 5.40 -1.86 -0.73
C LYS A 92 6.06 -0.51 -0.62
N GLY A 93 7.25 -0.39 -1.19
CA GLY A 93 7.93 0.87 -1.38
C GLY A 93 7.34 1.70 -2.55
N PRO A 94 7.76 2.97 -2.67
CA PRO A 94 7.21 3.92 -3.64
C PRO A 94 7.23 3.43 -5.09
N ARG A 95 8.30 2.73 -5.51
CA ARG A 95 8.43 2.22 -6.89
C ARG A 95 7.34 1.21 -7.23
N ASN A 96 7.03 0.29 -6.32
CA ASN A 96 5.99 -0.71 -6.54
C ASN A 96 4.59 -0.10 -6.47
N VAL A 97 4.39 0.90 -5.61
CA VAL A 97 3.14 1.66 -5.56
C VAL A 97 2.92 2.42 -6.87
N ALA A 98 3.95 3.13 -7.38
CA ALA A 98 3.91 3.80 -8.67
C ALA A 98 3.57 2.84 -9.82
N GLN A 99 4.21 1.67 -9.84
CA GLN A 99 3.93 0.66 -10.86
C GLN A 99 2.48 0.19 -10.84
N GLN A 100 1.90 0.01 -9.65
CA GLN A 100 0.50 -0.38 -9.51
C GLN A 100 -0.46 0.73 -9.96
N LEU A 101 -0.17 1.99 -9.64
CA LEU A 101 -0.92 3.15 -10.15
C LEU A 101 -0.85 3.22 -11.68
N LYS A 102 0.32 3.00 -12.26
CA LYS A 102 0.50 2.94 -13.72
C LYS A 102 -0.33 1.82 -14.37
N GLN A 103 -0.40 0.65 -13.74
CA GLN A 103 -1.27 -0.46 -14.20
C GLN A 103 -2.75 -0.08 -14.16
N LYS A 104 -3.14 0.76 -13.20
CA LYS A 104 -4.51 1.32 -13.07
C LYS A 104 -4.79 2.47 -14.04
N GLY A 105 -3.81 2.84 -14.87
CA GLY A 105 -3.95 3.85 -15.91
C GLY A 105 -3.78 5.28 -15.42
N ILE A 106 -3.25 5.48 -14.23
CA ILE A 106 -2.97 6.80 -13.68
C ILE A 106 -1.83 7.46 -14.46
N SER A 107 -1.94 8.76 -14.72
CA SER A 107 -0.90 9.54 -15.40
C SER A 107 0.36 9.63 -14.55
N GLU A 108 1.52 9.84 -15.19
CA GLU A 108 2.77 10.02 -14.45
C GLU A 108 2.72 11.23 -13.51
N GLU A 109 2.05 12.31 -13.92
CA GLU A 109 1.84 13.52 -13.11
C GLU A 109 1.04 13.20 -11.84
N ASP A 110 -0.10 12.51 -11.97
CA ASP A 110 -0.93 12.12 -10.82
C ASP A 110 -0.22 11.10 -9.92
N ILE A 111 0.61 10.20 -10.49
CA ILE A 111 1.45 9.28 -9.72
C ILE A 111 2.44 10.07 -8.88
N GLN A 112 3.18 10.99 -9.47
CA GLN A 112 4.16 11.80 -8.75
C GLN A 112 3.49 12.66 -7.67
N HIS A 113 2.34 13.26 -7.98
CA HIS A 113 1.53 13.97 -6.99
C HIS A 113 1.15 13.06 -5.82
N GLY A 114 0.59 11.89 -6.08
CA GLY A 114 0.22 10.93 -5.03
C GLY A 114 1.43 10.48 -4.19
N LEU A 115 2.58 10.27 -4.82
CA LEU A 115 3.81 9.84 -4.12
C LEU A 115 4.38 10.94 -3.19
N THR A 116 4.03 12.21 -3.34
CA THR A 116 4.44 13.25 -2.37
C THR A 116 3.94 12.97 -0.96
N PHE A 117 2.83 12.24 -0.83
CA PHE A 117 2.29 11.83 0.46
C PHE A 117 3.03 10.63 1.09
N TYR A 118 3.90 9.96 0.34
CA TYR A 118 4.76 8.90 0.86
C TYR A 118 6.11 9.52 1.27
N THR A 119 6.11 10.22 2.39
CA THR A 119 7.27 10.94 2.93
C THR A 119 8.43 9.98 3.23
N LEU A 120 9.65 10.51 3.37
CA LEU A 120 10.83 9.70 3.71
C LEU A 120 10.65 8.98 5.04
N ASP A 121 10.05 9.63 6.04
CA ASP A 121 9.78 9.03 7.36
C ASP A 121 8.81 7.85 7.24
N GLU A 122 7.73 8.01 6.45
CA GLU A 122 6.79 6.91 6.22
C GLU A 122 7.44 5.75 5.44
N GLN A 123 8.29 6.05 4.46
CA GLN A 123 9.05 5.04 3.73
C GLN A 123 9.98 4.27 4.67
N LEU A 124 10.68 4.97 5.56
CA LEU A 124 11.56 4.37 6.55
C LEU A 124 10.77 3.48 7.52
N ASN A 125 9.64 3.96 8.04
CA ASN A 125 8.78 3.19 8.94
C ASN A 125 8.30 1.87 8.30
N VAL A 126 7.80 1.94 7.06
CA VAL A 126 7.34 0.74 6.33
C VAL A 126 8.50 -0.18 5.99
N ALA A 127 9.66 0.36 5.59
CA ALA A 127 10.85 -0.41 5.28
C ALA A 127 11.40 -1.14 6.51
N THR A 128 11.51 -0.45 7.67
CA THR A 128 11.97 -1.02 8.93
C THR A 128 11.06 -2.15 9.40
N ALA A 129 9.74 -1.92 9.44
CA ALA A 129 8.76 -2.95 9.79
C ALA A 129 8.81 -4.17 8.84
N THR A 130 9.08 -3.93 7.55
CA THR A 130 9.25 -5.00 6.55
C THR A 130 10.56 -5.73 6.75
N ALA A 131 11.64 -5.02 7.06
CA ALA A 131 12.96 -5.58 7.35
C ALA A 131 12.94 -6.47 8.60
N GLU A 132 12.30 -6.04 9.70
CA GLU A 132 12.12 -6.84 10.91
C GLU A 132 11.42 -8.19 10.63
N LYS A 133 10.32 -8.14 9.86
CA LYS A 133 9.59 -9.36 9.46
C LYS A 133 10.48 -10.29 8.62
N ALA A 134 11.28 -9.72 7.71
CA ALA A 134 12.22 -10.48 6.89
C ALA A 134 13.35 -11.08 7.74
N MET A 135 13.96 -10.32 8.66
CA MET A 135 14.99 -10.82 9.58
C MET A 135 14.47 -11.96 10.45
N LYS A 136 13.26 -11.87 10.99
CA LYS A 136 12.61 -12.97 11.74
C LYS A 136 12.46 -14.24 10.88
N ARG A 137 12.18 -14.10 9.59
CA ARG A 137 12.10 -15.24 8.63
C ARG A 137 13.46 -15.89 8.41
N TYR A 138 14.53 -15.09 8.40
CA TYR A 138 15.90 -15.54 8.14
C TYR A 138 16.72 -15.84 9.42
N ARG A 139 16.08 -15.95 10.59
CA ARG A 139 16.72 -16.16 11.90
C ARG A 139 17.65 -17.37 12.00
N THR A 140 17.46 -18.38 11.12
CA THR A 140 18.31 -19.59 11.06
C THR A 140 19.59 -19.39 10.24
N LYS A 141 19.77 -18.27 9.58
CA LYS A 141 20.94 -17.90 8.78
C LYS A 141 21.94 -17.12 9.62
N SER A 142 23.17 -16.97 9.11
CA SER A 142 24.11 -16.03 9.71
C SER A 142 23.53 -14.60 9.64
N PHE A 143 23.92 -13.74 10.56
CA PHE A 143 23.42 -12.36 10.58
C PHE A 143 23.73 -11.62 9.27
N LYS A 144 24.93 -11.81 8.73
CA LYS A 144 25.33 -11.24 7.43
C LYS A 144 24.46 -11.72 6.28
N ASP A 145 24.16 -13.02 6.22
CA ASP A 145 23.27 -13.59 5.20
C ASP A 145 21.82 -13.08 5.34
N ALA A 146 21.35 -12.96 6.59
CA ALA A 146 20.03 -12.46 6.88
C ALA A 146 19.87 -10.99 6.42
N LEU A 147 20.87 -10.14 6.72
CA LEU A 147 20.91 -8.76 6.25
C LEU A 147 20.90 -8.67 4.71
N GLN A 148 21.75 -9.46 4.05
CA GLN A 148 21.82 -9.46 2.59
C GLN A 148 20.50 -9.87 1.95
N LYS A 149 19.84 -10.91 2.48
CA LYS A 149 18.52 -11.36 2.00
C LYS A 149 17.43 -10.35 2.28
N THR A 150 17.49 -9.68 3.43
CA THR A 150 16.56 -8.61 3.77
C THR A 150 16.73 -7.41 2.85
N ARG A 151 17.97 -7.02 2.53
CA ARG A 151 18.26 -5.98 1.53
C ARG A 151 17.62 -6.29 0.18
N LEU A 152 17.83 -7.50 -0.34
CA LEU A 152 17.23 -7.94 -1.60
C LEU A 152 15.69 -7.93 -1.54
N HIS A 153 15.13 -8.35 -0.41
CA HIS A 153 13.69 -8.33 -0.20
C HIS A 153 13.12 -6.90 -0.26
N LEU A 154 13.76 -5.94 0.43
CA LEU A 154 13.35 -4.54 0.40
C LEU A 154 13.50 -3.92 -1.00
N MET A 155 14.55 -4.26 -1.75
CA MET A 155 14.69 -3.86 -3.15
C MET A 155 13.53 -4.37 -4.01
N GLN A 156 13.13 -5.63 -3.85
CA GLN A 156 11.99 -6.23 -4.54
C GLN A 156 10.66 -5.57 -4.14
N LYS A 157 10.57 -5.06 -2.91
CA LYS A 157 9.41 -4.26 -2.45
C LYS A 157 9.39 -2.85 -3.03
N GLY A 158 10.46 -2.39 -3.69
CA GLY A 158 10.51 -1.11 -4.39
C GLY A 158 10.98 0.06 -3.55
N PHE A 159 11.74 -0.19 -2.47
CA PHE A 159 12.44 0.85 -1.72
C PHE A 159 13.72 1.28 -2.41
N THR A 160 14.19 2.51 -2.15
CA THR A 160 15.48 3.01 -2.62
C THR A 160 16.61 2.49 -1.73
N ASN A 161 17.85 2.47 -2.26
CA ASN A 161 19.01 2.00 -1.50
C ASN A 161 19.22 2.82 -0.22
N GLU A 162 19.01 4.14 -0.26
CA GLU A 162 19.11 5.04 0.88
C GLU A 162 18.17 4.63 2.03
N ILE A 163 16.89 4.39 1.73
CA ILE A 163 15.91 3.95 2.71
C ILE A 163 16.24 2.54 3.23
N ILE A 164 16.73 1.66 2.35
CA ILE A 164 17.15 0.31 2.73
C ILE A 164 18.33 0.36 3.69
N ASP A 165 19.32 1.19 3.42
CA ASP A 165 20.51 1.33 4.27
C ASP A 165 20.11 1.84 5.65
N LEU A 166 19.33 2.92 5.72
CA LEU A 166 18.82 3.45 6.98
C LEU A 166 18.00 2.43 7.78
N ALA A 167 17.12 1.67 7.11
CA ALA A 167 16.31 0.65 7.77
C ALA A 167 17.16 -0.52 8.31
N LEU A 168 18.22 -0.90 7.62
CA LEU A 168 19.10 -1.98 8.05
C LEU A 168 20.08 -1.53 9.14
N GLU A 169 20.53 -0.27 9.10
CA GLU A 169 21.37 0.33 10.15
C GLU A 169 20.64 0.39 11.49
N SER A 170 19.35 0.80 11.49
CA SER A 170 18.53 0.83 12.70
C SER A 170 18.43 -0.56 13.35
N LEU A 171 18.21 -1.61 12.55
CA LEU A 171 18.14 -2.99 13.04
C LEU A 171 19.47 -3.53 13.54
N ALA A 172 20.59 -3.12 12.94
CA ALA A 172 21.92 -3.50 13.41
C ALA A 172 22.22 -2.87 14.77
N PHE A 173 21.86 -1.59 14.94
CA PHE A 173 22.04 -0.85 16.18
C PHE A 173 21.20 -1.44 17.34
N GLU A 174 19.92 -1.72 17.12
CA GLU A 174 19.06 -2.36 18.13
C GLU A 174 19.61 -3.71 18.58
N LYS A 175 20.17 -4.49 17.66
CA LYS A 175 20.74 -5.79 17.99
C LYS A 175 22.02 -5.67 18.83
N ASP A 176 22.86 -4.70 18.54
CA ASP A 176 24.08 -4.45 19.32
C ASP A 176 23.73 -3.99 20.74
N GLU A 177 22.71 -3.12 20.90
CA GLU A 177 22.21 -2.73 22.23
C GLU A 177 21.63 -3.92 23.01
N GLU A 178 20.83 -4.79 22.35
CA GLU A 178 20.29 -5.99 23.00
C GLU A 178 21.41 -6.95 23.46
N GLN A 179 22.44 -7.13 22.65
CA GLN A 179 23.60 -7.99 23.00
C GLN A 179 24.37 -7.40 24.17
N GLU A 180 24.61 -6.09 24.17
CA GLU A 180 25.27 -5.39 25.25
C GLU A 180 24.49 -5.48 26.56
N GLN A 181 23.18 -5.25 26.51
CA GLN A 181 22.28 -5.38 27.65
C GLN A 181 22.25 -6.83 28.20
N GLN A 182 22.23 -7.83 27.33
CA GLN A 182 22.31 -9.24 27.74
C GLN A 182 23.65 -9.57 28.39
N ALA A 183 24.74 -9.04 27.84
CA ALA A 183 26.09 -9.22 28.43
C ALA A 183 26.18 -8.58 29.83
N LEU A 184 25.66 -7.35 29.97
CA LEU A 184 25.59 -6.65 31.25
C LEU A 184 24.75 -7.40 32.29
N ASN A 185 23.58 -7.91 31.90
CA ASN A 185 22.71 -8.68 32.78
C ASN A 185 23.40 -9.98 33.24
N LYS A 186 24.04 -10.68 32.30
CA LYS A 186 24.77 -11.93 32.60
C LYS A 186 25.97 -11.71 33.56
N GLU A 187 26.71 -10.63 33.33
CA GLU A 187 27.82 -10.27 34.20
C GLU A 187 27.31 -9.81 35.57
N GLY A 188 26.23 -9.01 35.61
CA GLY A 188 25.58 -8.63 36.86
C GLY A 188 25.08 -9.84 37.66
N GLU A 189 24.49 -10.83 37.01
CA GLU A 189 24.11 -12.10 37.67
C GLU A 189 25.32 -12.88 38.19
N ARG A 190 26.40 -12.95 37.41
CA ARG A 190 27.63 -13.61 37.81
C ARG A 190 28.20 -12.97 39.07
N LEU A 191 28.34 -11.65 39.10
CA LEU A 191 28.79 -10.89 40.23
C LEU A 191 27.88 -11.03 41.45
N TRP A 192 26.59 -11.02 41.23
CA TRP A 192 25.59 -11.23 42.26
C TRP A 192 25.71 -12.60 42.92
N ARG A 193 25.90 -13.68 42.14
CA ARG A 193 26.10 -15.04 42.62
C ARG A 193 27.43 -15.19 43.36
N ALA A 194 28.51 -14.59 42.84
CA ALA A 194 29.83 -14.62 43.48
C ALA A 194 29.84 -13.93 44.84
N ASN A 195 28.99 -12.95 45.05
CA ASN A 195 28.88 -12.18 46.28
C ASN A 195 27.74 -12.63 47.21
N GLN A 196 27.22 -13.84 47.06
CA GLN A 196 26.11 -14.38 47.88
C GLN A 196 26.36 -14.38 49.39
N ARG A 197 27.63 -14.45 49.80
CA ARG A 197 28.07 -14.44 51.22
C ARG A 197 27.95 -13.10 51.93
N PHE A 198 27.67 -12.02 51.17
CA PHE A 198 27.53 -10.69 51.74
C PHE A 198 26.04 -10.33 51.93
N ASP A 199 25.77 -9.47 52.91
CA ASP A 199 24.48 -8.87 53.12
C ASP A 199 24.04 -8.05 51.87
N PHE A 200 22.73 -7.89 51.68
CA PHE A 200 22.15 -7.26 50.48
C PHE A 200 22.76 -5.90 50.13
N SER A 201 22.91 -5.01 51.13
CA SER A 201 23.48 -3.68 50.94
C SER A 201 24.94 -3.70 50.45
N LYS A 202 25.78 -4.58 51.01
CA LYS A 202 27.15 -4.77 50.60
C LYS A 202 27.28 -5.46 49.24
N LYS A 203 26.32 -6.33 48.91
CA LYS A 203 26.23 -7.01 47.62
C LYS A 203 25.96 -6.01 46.50
N VAL A 204 24.95 -5.13 46.68
CA VAL A 204 24.63 -4.06 45.72
C VAL A 204 25.85 -3.15 45.52
N GLN A 205 26.55 -2.77 46.61
CA GLN A 205 27.70 -1.89 46.52
C GLN A 205 28.86 -2.50 45.75
N LYS A 206 29.13 -3.80 45.94
CA LYS A 206 30.20 -4.52 45.23
C LYS A 206 29.88 -4.73 43.73
N VAL A 207 28.63 -5.00 43.39
CA VAL A 207 28.21 -5.12 41.98
C VAL A 207 28.28 -3.78 41.24
N LYS A 208 28.05 -2.66 41.94
CA LYS A 208 28.19 -1.31 41.35
C LYS A 208 29.64 -0.83 41.19
N GLN A 209 30.58 -1.44 41.92
CA GLN A 209 32.02 -1.09 41.88
C GLN A 209 32.83 -1.95 40.92
N SER A 210 32.25 -3.01 40.35
CA SER A 210 32.83 -3.90 39.35
C SER A 210 32.46 -3.49 37.95
#